data_afeb12ed050a7cbf1f94180a53473813
#
_entry.id   afeb12ed050a7cbf1f94180a53473813
#
_cell.length_a   1.000
_cell.length_b   1.000
_cell.length_c   1.000
_cell.angle_alpha   90.00
_cell.angle_beta   90.00
_cell.angle_gamma   90.00
#
_symmetry.space_group_name_H-M   'P 1'
#
loop_
_entity.id
_entity.type
_entity.pdbx_description
1 polymer ?
#
loop_
_entity_poly.entity_id
_entity_poly.type
_entity_poly.pdbx_seq_one_letter_code
_entity_poly.pdbx_strand_id
1 'polypeptide(L)'
;MPAASRRAHRGACSRSGPRSLCALLVPCAALHARAESRALTLQVQSLCHMECFGLIRSMVTFRLPGAATDYLVLGSDSGRVSVLEFVKERNQFERVHLETFGKSGCRRAVAGQHLAADPKGRAIMIAAVEKQKLVYIFNRDGSSKLTISSPLEAHKANTINFSVVAVDVGYDNPIFACIELDYSDADQDDTGEAATEFNKMLTFYELDLGLNHVVRKASEPIDPASSMLIPVPGDTDGPSGVLVCAENKIAYKKPDHEDVVTLIPRRR
;
A
#
# COMPACT_ATOMS: atom_id res chain seq x y z
N MET A 1 -40.07 -12.85 -60.27
CA MET A 1 -38.68 -12.38 -59.99
C MET A 1 -38.56 -12.00 -58.55
N PRO A 2 -37.67 -12.63 -57.76
CA PRO A 2 -37.74 -12.60 -56.33
C PRO A 2 -36.87 -11.47 -55.72
N ALA A 3 -37.38 -10.85 -54.61
CA ALA A 3 -36.70 -9.87 -53.84
C ALA A 3 -35.80 -10.57 -52.78
N ALA A 4 -34.54 -10.18 -52.74
CA ALA A 4 -33.54 -10.72 -51.85
C ALA A 4 -33.70 -10.18 -50.43
N SER A 5 -33.93 -11.09 -49.49
CA SER A 5 -33.89 -10.88 -48.03
C SER A 5 -32.44 -10.71 -47.55
N ARG A 6 -32.08 -9.55 -47.04
CA ARG A 6 -30.85 -9.37 -46.28
C ARG A 6 -31.08 -9.66 -44.79
N ARG A 7 -30.62 -10.80 -44.32
CA ARG A 7 -30.50 -11.12 -42.89
C ARG A 7 -29.37 -10.28 -42.28
N ALA A 8 -29.72 -9.42 -41.32
CA ALA A 8 -28.78 -8.76 -40.47
C ALA A 8 -28.31 -9.74 -39.38
N HIS A 9 -27.05 -10.14 -39.42
CA HIS A 9 -26.37 -10.81 -38.32
C HIS A 9 -26.17 -9.79 -37.21
N ARG A 10 -26.90 -9.92 -36.10
CA ARG A 10 -26.58 -9.26 -34.83
C ARG A 10 -25.39 -10.01 -34.22
N GLY A 11 -24.19 -9.46 -34.39
CA GLY A 11 -23.01 -9.88 -33.64
C GLY A 11 -23.21 -9.54 -32.17
N ALA A 12 -23.28 -10.54 -31.30
CA ALA A 12 -23.21 -10.39 -29.86
C ALA A 12 -21.83 -9.86 -29.49
N CYS A 13 -21.76 -8.59 -29.12
CA CYS A 13 -20.55 -8.01 -28.56
C CYS A 13 -20.40 -8.51 -27.10
N SER A 14 -19.63 -9.58 -26.92
CA SER A 14 -19.20 -10.01 -25.60
C SER A 14 -18.21 -8.97 -25.06
N ARG A 15 -18.66 -8.13 -24.16
CA ARG A 15 -17.78 -7.23 -23.38
C ARG A 15 -16.98 -8.08 -22.39
N SER A 16 -15.83 -8.56 -22.81
CA SER A 16 -14.78 -8.99 -21.89
C SER A 16 -14.12 -7.73 -21.34
N GLY A 17 -14.43 -7.38 -20.08
CA GLY A 17 -13.73 -6.33 -19.37
C GLY A 17 -12.23 -6.64 -19.24
N PRO A 18 -11.38 -5.62 -19.06
CA PRO A 18 -9.93 -5.83 -19.00
C PRO A 18 -9.59 -6.69 -17.78
N ARG A 19 -9.09 -7.89 -18.03
CA ARG A 19 -8.47 -8.74 -17.01
C ARG A 19 -7.12 -8.11 -16.68
N SER A 20 -6.95 -7.67 -15.46
CA SER A 20 -5.68 -7.09 -15.00
C SER A 20 -4.64 -8.21 -14.92
N LEU A 21 -3.69 -8.22 -15.82
CA LEU A 21 -2.51 -9.07 -15.77
C LEU A 21 -1.51 -8.44 -14.80
N CYS A 22 -1.23 -9.11 -13.68
CA CYS A 22 -0.14 -8.74 -12.80
C CYS A 22 1.05 -9.66 -13.07
N ALA A 23 2.07 -9.14 -13.76
CA ALA A 23 3.36 -9.80 -13.90
C ALA A 23 4.27 -9.35 -12.75
N LEU A 24 4.61 -10.25 -11.83
CA LEU A 24 5.58 -10.01 -10.77
C LEU A 24 7.00 -10.12 -11.34
N LEU A 25 7.69 -8.99 -11.44
CA LEU A 25 9.11 -8.92 -11.75
C LEU A 25 9.90 -8.95 -10.44
N VAL A 26 10.47 -10.09 -10.10
CA VAL A 26 11.41 -10.22 -8.98
C VAL A 26 12.82 -10.04 -9.52
N PRO A 27 13.61 -9.05 -9.08
CA PRO A 27 15.01 -8.97 -9.43
C PRO A 27 15.78 -10.10 -8.71
N CYS A 28 16.28 -11.06 -9.46
CA CYS A 28 17.14 -12.10 -8.95
C CYS A 28 18.56 -11.54 -8.77
N ALA A 29 18.88 -11.05 -7.58
CA ALA A 29 20.21 -10.60 -7.21
C ALA A 29 20.85 -11.62 -6.27
N ALA A 30 21.45 -12.68 -6.85
CA ALA A 30 22.49 -13.45 -6.18
C ALA A 30 23.26 -14.31 -7.20
N LEU A 31 24.33 -13.77 -7.76
CA LEU A 31 25.41 -14.58 -8.32
C LEU A 31 26.72 -13.79 -8.20
N HIS A 32 27.50 -14.14 -7.20
CA HIS A 32 28.93 -13.87 -7.20
C HIS A 32 29.55 -14.70 -8.32
N ALA A 33 29.88 -14.07 -9.42
CA ALA A 33 30.70 -14.67 -10.48
C ALA A 33 31.87 -13.75 -10.83
N ARG A 34 33.04 -14.36 -10.89
CA ARG A 34 34.32 -13.78 -11.28
C ARG A 34 34.20 -12.96 -12.57
N ALA A 35 34.90 -11.84 -12.58
CA ALA A 35 35.03 -10.94 -13.71
C ALA A 35 35.63 -11.64 -14.92
N GLU A 36 34.82 -11.91 -15.91
CA GLU A 36 35.19 -11.96 -17.31
C GLU A 36 34.20 -11.07 -18.05
N SER A 37 34.75 -10.12 -18.81
CA SER A 37 34.02 -9.09 -19.54
C SER A 37 33.20 -9.70 -20.69
N ARG A 38 32.01 -10.22 -20.35
CA ARG A 38 30.91 -10.45 -21.27
C ARG A 38 29.78 -9.52 -20.85
N ALA A 39 29.34 -8.68 -21.78
CA ALA A 39 28.12 -7.89 -21.61
C ALA A 39 26.97 -8.85 -21.23
N LEU A 40 26.67 -8.92 -19.92
CA LEU A 40 25.51 -9.64 -19.41
C LEU A 40 24.27 -8.86 -19.86
N THR A 41 23.66 -9.32 -20.94
CA THR A 41 22.33 -8.88 -21.31
C THR A 41 21.39 -9.38 -20.19
N LEU A 42 20.99 -8.50 -19.29
CA LEU A 42 19.98 -8.77 -18.27
C LEU A 42 18.67 -9.07 -18.99
N GLN A 43 18.35 -10.34 -19.15
CA GLN A 43 17.06 -10.78 -19.65
C GLN A 43 16.09 -10.93 -18.47
N VAL A 44 14.96 -10.25 -18.54
CA VAL A 44 13.86 -10.44 -17.61
C VAL A 44 13.12 -11.71 -18.01
N GLN A 45 13.08 -12.68 -17.09
CA GLN A 45 12.34 -13.93 -17.28
C GLN A 45 11.09 -13.92 -16.42
N SER A 46 9.94 -14.27 -17.03
CA SER A 46 8.71 -14.53 -16.28
C SER A 46 8.85 -15.85 -15.52
N LEU A 47 8.77 -15.81 -14.19
CA LEU A 47 8.85 -16.98 -13.32
C LEU A 47 7.48 -17.62 -13.10
N CYS A 48 6.46 -16.82 -12.86
CA CYS A 48 5.08 -17.28 -12.74
C CYS A 48 4.10 -16.20 -13.16
N HIS A 49 2.89 -16.62 -13.43
CA HIS A 49 1.78 -15.76 -13.82
C HIS A 49 0.53 -16.19 -13.07
N MET A 50 -0.20 -15.22 -12.53
CA MET A 50 -1.44 -15.44 -11.79
C MET A 50 -2.49 -14.40 -12.17
N GLU A 51 -3.73 -14.82 -12.37
CA GLU A 51 -4.86 -13.93 -12.57
C GLU A 51 -5.38 -13.43 -11.20
N CYS A 52 -5.55 -12.10 -11.10
CA CYS A 52 -6.11 -11.45 -9.92
C CYS A 52 -7.43 -10.77 -10.29
N PHE A 53 -8.38 -10.76 -9.35
CA PHE A 53 -9.65 -10.07 -9.52
C PHE A 53 -9.52 -8.59 -9.15
N GLY A 54 -9.95 -7.71 -10.06
CA GLY A 54 -9.89 -6.26 -9.89
C GLY A 54 -8.54 -5.68 -10.32
N LEU A 55 -8.46 -4.34 -10.31
CA LEU A 55 -7.25 -3.61 -10.59
C LEU A 55 -6.41 -3.54 -9.30
N ILE A 56 -5.20 -4.09 -9.34
CA ILE A 56 -4.26 -4.01 -8.22
C ILE A 56 -3.79 -2.56 -8.09
N ARG A 57 -3.95 -1.98 -6.92
CA ARG A 57 -3.56 -0.61 -6.57
C ARG A 57 -2.29 -0.56 -5.77
N SER A 58 -2.11 -1.52 -4.87
CA SER A 58 -0.94 -1.59 -4.00
C SER A 58 -0.52 -3.03 -3.76
N MET A 59 0.74 -3.19 -3.45
CA MET A 59 1.34 -4.49 -3.20
C MET A 59 2.46 -4.33 -2.18
N VAL A 60 2.50 -5.21 -1.18
CA VAL A 60 3.54 -5.23 -0.15
C VAL A 60 3.88 -6.67 0.23
N THR A 61 5.12 -6.90 0.59
CA THR A 61 5.57 -8.18 1.16
C THR A 61 5.77 -8.05 2.66
N PHE A 62 5.53 -9.13 3.38
CA PHE A 62 5.86 -9.23 4.80
C PHE A 62 6.27 -10.65 5.14
N ARG A 63 6.98 -10.78 6.27
CA ARG A 63 7.35 -12.07 6.85
C ARG A 63 6.89 -12.11 8.29
N LEU A 64 6.17 -13.16 8.67
CA LEU A 64 5.81 -13.38 10.06
C LEU A 64 7.07 -13.63 10.91
N PRO A 65 7.11 -13.18 12.16
CA PRO A 65 8.22 -13.46 13.08
C PRO A 65 8.49 -14.96 13.15
N GLY A 66 9.74 -15.35 12.86
CA GLY A 66 10.18 -16.75 12.85
C GLY A 66 9.64 -17.60 11.68
N ALA A 67 9.03 -17.03 10.63
CA ALA A 67 8.69 -17.74 9.40
C ALA A 67 9.89 -17.82 8.45
N ALA A 68 9.93 -18.89 7.64
CA ALA A 68 10.92 -19.08 6.59
C ALA A 68 10.48 -18.50 5.23
N THR A 69 9.18 -18.24 5.07
CA THR A 69 8.55 -17.79 3.81
C THR A 69 7.99 -16.39 3.94
N ASP A 70 8.01 -15.66 2.81
CA ASP A 70 7.38 -14.36 2.69
C ASP A 70 5.96 -14.51 2.17
N TYR A 71 5.08 -13.61 2.62
CA TYR A 71 3.74 -13.43 2.10
C TYR A 71 3.67 -12.18 1.25
N LEU A 72 2.81 -12.21 0.24
CA LEU A 72 2.50 -11.09 -0.63
C LEU A 72 1.07 -10.63 -0.36
N VAL A 73 0.89 -9.34 -0.08
CA VAL A 73 -0.44 -8.75 0.10
C VAL A 73 -0.75 -7.86 -1.09
N LEU A 74 -1.96 -8.01 -1.63
CA LEU A 74 -2.48 -7.23 -2.74
C LEU A 74 -3.70 -6.44 -2.28
N GLY A 75 -3.66 -5.12 -2.50
CA GLY A 75 -4.82 -4.24 -2.38
C GLY A 75 -5.41 -3.94 -3.76
N SER A 76 -6.71 -4.11 -3.92
CA SER A 76 -7.39 -3.91 -5.20
C SER A 76 -8.54 -2.91 -5.10
N ASP A 77 -8.94 -2.36 -6.25
CA ASP A 77 -10.10 -1.47 -6.38
C ASP A 77 -11.44 -2.18 -6.14
N SER A 78 -11.45 -3.50 -6.09
CA SER A 78 -12.61 -4.29 -5.71
C SER A 78 -12.96 -4.22 -4.21
N GLY A 79 -12.15 -3.55 -3.40
CA GLY A 79 -12.30 -3.49 -1.95
C GLY A 79 -11.87 -4.77 -1.23
N ARG A 80 -11.01 -5.57 -1.86
CA ARG A 80 -10.50 -6.82 -1.33
C ARG A 80 -9.01 -6.75 -1.06
N VAL A 81 -8.59 -7.36 0.04
CA VAL A 81 -7.20 -7.64 0.38
C VAL A 81 -6.97 -9.13 0.16
N SER A 82 -6.02 -9.46 -0.68
CA SER A 82 -5.61 -10.85 -0.91
C SER A 82 -4.23 -11.08 -0.32
N VAL A 83 -4.08 -12.09 0.52
CA VAL A 83 -2.78 -12.54 1.01
C VAL A 83 -2.41 -13.82 0.29
N LEU A 84 -1.23 -13.81 -0.31
CA LEU A 84 -0.71 -14.88 -1.13
C LEU A 84 0.57 -15.44 -0.53
N GLU A 85 0.77 -16.73 -0.67
CA GLU A 85 2.00 -17.45 -0.36
C GLU A 85 2.56 -18.08 -1.63
N PHE A 86 3.88 -18.01 -1.82
CA PHE A 86 4.53 -18.66 -2.95
C PHE A 86 4.85 -20.12 -2.61
N VAL A 87 4.22 -21.05 -3.33
CA VAL A 87 4.42 -22.49 -3.19
C VAL A 87 5.49 -22.94 -4.17
N LYS A 88 6.69 -23.21 -3.68
CA LYS A 88 7.87 -23.57 -4.47
C LYS A 88 7.68 -24.83 -5.31
N GLU A 89 7.01 -25.84 -4.75
CA GLU A 89 6.79 -27.14 -5.39
C GLU A 89 5.94 -27.03 -6.66
N ARG A 90 5.05 -26.04 -6.69
CA ARG A 90 4.14 -25.78 -7.82
C ARG A 90 4.56 -24.59 -8.67
N ASN A 91 5.57 -23.85 -8.22
CA ASN A 91 6.02 -22.60 -8.82
C ASN A 91 4.87 -21.61 -9.07
N GLN A 92 4.00 -21.46 -8.07
CA GLN A 92 2.83 -20.59 -8.17
C GLN A 92 2.47 -19.95 -6.83
N PHE A 93 1.74 -18.83 -6.90
CA PHE A 93 1.15 -18.24 -5.71
C PHE A 93 -0.19 -18.91 -5.38
N GLU A 94 -0.38 -19.23 -4.12
CA GLU A 94 -1.66 -19.69 -3.56
C GLU A 94 -2.24 -18.62 -2.65
N ARG A 95 -3.55 -18.42 -2.73
CA ARG A 95 -4.24 -17.46 -1.87
C ARG A 95 -4.54 -18.08 -0.52
N VAL A 96 -3.91 -17.51 0.52
CA VAL A 96 -4.08 -17.94 1.91
C VAL A 96 -5.30 -17.26 2.54
N HIS A 97 -5.45 -15.94 2.33
CA HIS A 97 -6.57 -15.17 2.86
C HIS A 97 -7.17 -14.24 1.80
N LEU A 98 -8.46 -13.97 1.95
CA LEU A 98 -9.20 -12.99 1.17
C LEU A 98 -10.17 -12.24 2.09
N GLU A 99 -9.82 -11.01 2.40
CA GLU A 99 -10.64 -10.14 3.22
C GLU A 99 -11.33 -9.08 2.35
N THR A 100 -12.57 -8.73 2.69
CA THR A 100 -13.30 -7.66 2.02
C THR A 100 -13.43 -6.50 3.00
N PHE A 101 -12.89 -5.33 2.65
CA PHE A 101 -12.88 -4.15 3.52
C PHE A 101 -13.61 -2.95 2.94
N GLY A 102 -13.89 -2.92 1.66
CA GLY A 102 -14.52 -1.81 0.99
C GLY A 102 -15.53 -2.22 -0.07
N LYS A 103 -16.27 -1.25 -0.59
CA LYS A 103 -17.23 -1.46 -1.69
C LYS A 103 -16.52 -1.24 -3.02
N SER A 104 -16.76 -2.16 -3.95
CA SER A 104 -16.32 -2.04 -5.35
C SER A 104 -17.03 -0.88 -6.05
N GLY A 105 -16.29 -0.20 -6.93
CA GLY A 105 -16.87 0.79 -7.86
C GLY A 105 -17.14 2.17 -7.29
N CYS A 106 -16.71 2.47 -6.06
CA CYS A 106 -16.82 3.81 -5.50
C CYS A 106 -15.72 4.72 -6.08
N ARG A 107 -16.09 5.75 -6.84
CA ARG A 107 -15.12 6.63 -7.54
C ARG A 107 -14.25 7.47 -6.60
N ARG A 108 -14.74 7.85 -5.43
CA ARG A 108 -13.99 8.66 -4.45
C ARG A 108 -13.17 7.81 -3.49
N ALA A 109 -13.65 6.62 -3.14
CA ALA A 109 -12.93 5.72 -2.27
C ALA A 109 -12.34 4.59 -3.10
N VAL A 110 -11.17 4.81 -3.72
CA VAL A 110 -10.41 3.75 -4.37
C VAL A 110 -9.88 2.87 -3.26
N ALA A 111 -10.63 1.80 -2.99
CA ALA A 111 -10.25 0.81 -1.99
C ALA A 111 -8.89 0.18 -2.36
N GLY A 112 -8.06 -0.09 -1.36
CA GLY A 112 -6.75 -0.71 -1.57
C GLY A 112 -5.72 0.17 -2.28
N GLN A 113 -5.91 1.49 -2.31
CA GLN A 113 -4.96 2.41 -2.92
C GLN A 113 -3.62 2.41 -2.19
N HIS A 114 -3.64 2.37 -0.87
CA HIS A 114 -2.46 2.39 -0.04
C HIS A 114 -2.40 1.14 0.83
N LEU A 115 -1.22 0.55 0.94
CA LEU A 115 -0.97 -0.65 1.74
C LEU A 115 0.41 -0.55 2.35
N ALA A 116 0.51 -0.72 3.66
CA ALA A 116 1.76 -0.71 4.39
C ALA A 116 1.81 -1.90 5.34
N ALA A 117 2.94 -2.61 5.36
CA ALA A 117 3.17 -3.74 6.27
C ALA A 117 4.22 -3.37 7.30
N ASP A 118 3.95 -3.70 8.56
CA ASP A 118 4.94 -3.60 9.64
C ASP A 118 6.21 -4.38 9.26
N PRO A 119 7.41 -3.79 9.39
CA PRO A 119 8.66 -4.45 9.03
C PRO A 119 8.91 -5.77 9.76
N LYS A 120 8.37 -5.93 10.98
CA LYS A 120 8.42 -7.20 11.72
C LYS A 120 7.26 -8.15 11.39
N GLY A 121 6.39 -7.79 10.44
CA GLY A 121 5.33 -8.67 9.91
C GLY A 121 4.18 -8.95 10.86
N ARG A 122 3.90 -8.05 11.83
CA ARG A 122 2.85 -8.23 12.85
C ARG A 122 1.51 -7.67 12.42
N ALA A 123 1.50 -6.65 11.55
CA ALA A 123 0.29 -5.97 11.13
C ALA A 123 0.42 -5.37 9.73
N ILE A 124 -0.71 -5.08 9.11
CA ILE A 124 -0.81 -4.25 7.91
C ILE A 124 -1.83 -3.14 8.11
N MET A 125 -1.56 -1.98 7.51
CA MET A 125 -2.56 -0.94 7.32
C MET A 125 -2.94 -0.88 5.85
N ILE A 126 -4.25 -0.85 5.58
CA ILE A 126 -4.80 -0.62 4.26
C ILE A 126 -5.64 0.64 4.28
N ALA A 127 -5.47 1.52 3.30
CA ALA A 127 -6.22 2.75 3.21
C ALA A 127 -6.77 2.98 1.80
N ALA A 128 -8.00 3.47 1.75
CA ALA A 128 -8.58 4.04 0.55
C ALA A 128 -8.05 5.46 0.31
N VAL A 129 -8.30 6.02 -0.86
CA VAL A 129 -7.98 7.44 -1.13
C VAL A 129 -8.70 8.35 -0.16
N GLU A 130 -9.95 8.06 0.15
CA GLU A 130 -10.78 8.88 1.02
C GLU A 130 -11.26 8.08 2.24
N LYS A 131 -11.16 8.69 3.43
CA LYS A 131 -11.77 8.23 4.68
C LYS A 131 -11.17 6.96 5.27
N GLN A 132 -11.34 5.83 4.60
CA GLN A 132 -11.18 4.50 5.17
C GLN A 132 -9.71 4.14 5.38
N LYS A 133 -9.37 3.80 6.62
CA LYS A 133 -8.09 3.18 7.04
C LYS A 133 -8.40 2.05 8.00
N LEU A 134 -7.91 0.86 7.69
CA LEU A 134 -8.09 -0.34 8.49
C LEU A 134 -6.75 -0.99 8.78
N VAL A 135 -6.59 -1.48 9.99
CA VAL A 135 -5.40 -2.22 10.43
C VAL A 135 -5.81 -3.65 10.72
N TYR A 136 -5.07 -4.60 10.18
CA TYR A 136 -5.21 -6.02 10.45
C TYR A 136 -3.97 -6.51 11.18
N ILE A 137 -4.18 -7.32 12.22
CA ILE A 137 -3.11 -7.98 12.97
C ILE A 137 -2.90 -9.37 12.39
N PHE A 138 -1.65 -9.73 12.18
CA PHE A 138 -1.25 -11.05 11.76
C PHE A 138 -0.85 -11.90 12.95
N ASN A 139 -1.39 -13.10 13.02
CA ASN A 139 -1.08 -14.09 14.03
C ASN A 139 -0.81 -15.45 13.39
N ARG A 140 -0.43 -16.42 14.19
CA ARG A 140 -0.35 -17.84 13.82
C ARG A 140 -1.34 -18.64 14.61
N ASP A 141 -1.94 -19.61 13.95
CA ASP A 141 -2.71 -20.63 14.64
C ASP A 141 -1.79 -21.70 15.27
N GLY A 142 -2.38 -22.67 15.96
CA GLY A 142 -1.66 -23.79 16.56
C GLY A 142 -0.94 -24.70 15.56
N SER A 143 -1.24 -24.59 14.25
CA SER A 143 -0.59 -25.27 13.14
C SER A 143 0.46 -24.41 12.41
N SER A 144 0.83 -23.28 12.98
CA SER A 144 1.77 -22.30 12.43
C SER A 144 1.31 -21.61 11.12
N LYS A 145 0.02 -21.70 10.78
CA LYS A 145 -0.56 -21.01 9.63
C LYS A 145 -0.90 -19.57 9.99
N LEU A 146 -0.77 -18.71 8.99
CA LEU A 146 -1.18 -17.31 9.09
C LEU A 146 -2.67 -17.19 9.40
N THR A 147 -3.01 -16.38 10.39
CA THR A 147 -4.36 -15.92 10.69
C THR A 147 -4.41 -14.40 10.70
N ILE A 148 -5.56 -13.84 10.34
CA ILE A 148 -5.79 -12.40 10.27
C ILE A 148 -6.88 -12.06 11.28
N SER A 149 -6.67 -10.97 12.05
CA SER A 149 -7.68 -10.44 12.97
C SER A 149 -8.86 -9.80 12.22
N SER A 150 -9.92 -9.49 12.95
CA SER A 150 -10.91 -8.52 12.49
C SER A 150 -10.24 -7.16 12.27
N PRO A 151 -10.72 -6.34 11.31
CA PRO A 151 -10.15 -5.03 11.04
C PRO A 151 -10.35 -4.08 12.21
N LEU A 152 -9.30 -3.34 12.54
CA LEU A 152 -9.33 -2.22 13.48
C LEU A 152 -9.44 -0.92 12.69
N GLU A 153 -10.38 -0.06 13.07
CA GLU A 153 -10.61 1.21 12.39
C GLU A 153 -9.62 2.27 12.87
N ALA A 154 -8.90 2.89 11.91
CA ALA A 154 -7.98 4.00 12.14
C ALA A 154 -8.40 5.26 11.37
N HIS A 155 -9.60 5.26 10.79
CA HIS A 155 -10.03 6.33 9.91
C HIS A 155 -10.59 7.55 10.67
N LYS A 156 -10.42 8.70 10.05
CA LYS A 156 -11.09 9.95 10.40
C LYS A 156 -11.99 10.34 9.25
N ALA A 157 -13.20 10.80 9.56
CA ALA A 157 -14.12 11.32 8.55
C ALA A 157 -13.48 12.52 7.81
N ASN A 158 -13.92 12.79 6.59
CA ASN A 158 -13.53 13.94 5.79
C ASN A 158 -12.01 14.09 5.58
N THR A 159 -11.32 12.95 5.40
CA THR A 159 -9.87 12.93 5.11
C THR A 159 -9.56 12.28 3.78
N ILE A 160 -8.59 12.85 3.06
CA ILE A 160 -7.99 12.26 1.85
C ILE A 160 -6.60 11.77 2.22
N ASN A 161 -6.27 10.53 1.83
CA ASN A 161 -4.97 9.92 2.07
C ASN A 161 -4.11 10.04 0.80
N PHE A 162 -2.89 10.58 0.94
CA PHE A 162 -1.93 10.72 -0.14
C PHE A 162 -0.84 9.65 -0.12
N SER A 163 -0.42 9.24 1.06
CA SER A 163 0.61 8.21 1.23
C SER A 163 0.47 7.54 2.58
N VAL A 164 0.76 6.24 2.63
CA VAL A 164 0.76 5.46 3.87
C VAL A 164 1.99 4.56 3.87
N VAL A 165 2.76 4.57 4.95
CA VAL A 165 3.92 3.69 5.15
C VAL A 165 3.96 3.15 6.57
N ALA A 166 4.60 2.02 6.78
CA ALA A 166 4.92 1.51 8.10
C ALA A 166 6.28 2.03 8.53
N VAL A 167 6.38 2.48 9.77
CA VAL A 167 7.63 2.97 10.37
C VAL A 167 8.35 1.80 11.01
N ASP A 168 9.65 1.69 10.79
CA ASP A 168 10.45 0.64 11.42
C ASP A 168 10.78 1.01 12.87
N VAL A 169 10.03 0.46 13.80
CA VAL A 169 10.17 0.66 15.25
C VAL A 169 10.67 -0.58 15.98
N GLY A 170 11.26 -1.53 15.23
CA GLY A 170 11.72 -2.80 15.80
C GLY A 170 10.56 -3.60 16.38
N TYR A 171 10.69 -4.04 17.63
CA TYR A 171 9.67 -4.84 18.33
C TYR A 171 8.70 -4.01 19.18
N ASP A 172 8.85 -2.69 19.20
CA ASP A 172 7.84 -1.81 19.79
C ASP A 172 6.52 -1.91 19.03
N ASN A 173 5.45 -1.34 19.57
CA ASN A 173 4.16 -1.34 18.89
C ASN A 173 4.26 -0.86 17.43
N PRO A 174 3.62 -1.53 16.45
CA PRO A 174 3.65 -1.10 15.07
C PRO A 174 3.16 0.34 14.91
N ILE A 175 3.91 1.15 14.15
CA ILE A 175 3.55 2.54 13.83
C ILE A 175 3.40 2.67 12.33
N PHE A 176 2.33 3.38 11.91
CA PHE A 176 2.07 3.73 10.52
C PHE A 176 2.05 5.25 10.39
N ALA A 177 2.69 5.77 9.36
CA ALA A 177 2.68 7.19 9.03
C ALA A 177 1.83 7.44 7.79
N CYS A 178 0.98 8.47 7.84
CA CYS A 178 0.08 8.83 6.76
C CYS A 178 0.22 10.32 6.42
N ILE A 179 0.24 10.66 5.13
CA ILE A 179 -0.03 12.03 4.68
C ILE A 179 -1.54 12.14 4.46
N GLU A 180 -2.17 13.02 5.19
CA GLU A 180 -3.62 13.23 5.19
C GLU A 180 -3.98 14.69 4.92
N LEU A 181 -5.12 14.91 4.30
CA LEU A 181 -5.75 16.21 4.18
C LEU A 181 -7.15 16.13 4.75
N ASP A 182 -7.43 16.95 5.75
CA ASP A 182 -8.77 17.12 6.29
C ASP A 182 -9.50 18.19 5.48
N TYR A 183 -10.66 17.84 4.95
CA TYR A 183 -11.49 18.75 4.14
C TYR A 183 -12.84 19.08 4.83
N SER A 184 -12.95 18.80 6.15
CA SER A 184 -14.20 19.05 6.88
C SER A 184 -14.63 20.51 6.85
N ASP A 185 -13.69 21.43 6.97
CA ASP A 185 -13.95 22.86 6.95
C ASP A 185 -14.35 23.34 5.54
N ALA A 186 -13.63 22.83 4.51
CA ALA A 186 -13.95 23.14 3.12
C ALA A 186 -15.31 22.61 2.64
N ASP A 187 -15.77 21.50 3.22
CA ASP A 187 -17.08 20.89 2.88
C ASP A 187 -18.26 21.70 3.48
N GLN A 188 -17.99 22.54 4.48
CA GLN A 188 -18.97 23.39 5.16
C GLN A 188 -18.87 24.87 4.78
N ASP A 189 -17.88 25.24 4.00
CA ASP A 189 -17.62 26.62 3.61
C ASP A 189 -18.22 26.96 2.25
N ASP A 190 -19.32 27.72 2.26
CA ASP A 190 -19.99 28.18 1.05
C ASP A 190 -19.17 29.23 0.25
N THR A 191 -18.17 29.86 0.88
CA THR A 191 -17.33 30.89 0.23
C THR A 191 -16.20 30.28 -0.60
N GLY A 192 -15.80 29.06 -0.29
CA GLY A 192 -14.69 28.34 -0.92
C GLY A 192 -13.31 28.80 -0.48
N GLU A 193 -13.19 29.70 0.50
CA GLU A 193 -11.92 30.17 1.04
C GLU A 193 -11.15 29.05 1.73
N ALA A 194 -11.82 28.24 2.55
CA ALA A 194 -11.20 27.10 3.24
C ALA A 194 -10.63 26.04 2.28
N ALA A 195 -11.15 25.93 1.06
CA ALA A 195 -10.62 25.04 0.04
C ALA A 195 -9.28 25.53 -0.55
N THR A 196 -8.90 26.78 -0.35
CA THR A 196 -7.64 27.36 -0.82
C THR A 196 -6.55 27.34 0.27
N GLU A 197 -6.95 27.26 1.54
CA GLU A 197 -6.06 27.31 2.71
C GLU A 197 -5.87 25.93 3.39
N PHE A 198 -5.84 24.88 2.60
CA PHE A 198 -5.68 23.53 3.15
C PHE A 198 -4.23 23.24 3.57
N ASN A 199 -4.08 22.54 4.69
CA ASN A 199 -2.81 22.01 5.15
C ASN A 199 -2.85 20.47 5.11
N LYS A 200 -1.82 19.89 4.51
CA LYS A 200 -1.57 18.45 4.66
C LYS A 200 -0.95 18.18 6.01
N MET A 201 -1.36 17.08 6.62
CA MET A 201 -0.88 16.64 7.92
C MET A 201 -0.08 15.35 7.76
N LEU A 202 1.03 15.27 8.45
CA LEU A 202 1.70 13.99 8.72
C LEU A 202 1.15 13.45 10.04
N THR A 203 0.50 12.30 9.96
CA THR A 203 -0.14 11.67 11.12
C THR A 203 0.49 10.31 11.38
N PHE A 204 0.86 10.05 12.65
CA PHE A 204 1.37 8.77 13.11
C PHE A 204 0.26 8.02 13.86
N TYR A 205 0.01 6.79 13.46
CA TYR A 205 -0.91 5.86 14.08
C TYR A 205 -0.14 4.73 14.72
N GLU A 206 -0.32 4.51 16.01
CA GLU A 206 0.26 3.39 16.76
C GLU A 206 -0.80 2.31 16.94
N LEU A 207 -0.45 1.06 16.64
CA LEU A 207 -1.23 -0.11 16.97
C LEU A 207 -0.78 -0.67 18.32
N ASP A 208 -1.59 -0.47 19.35
CA ASP A 208 -1.37 -1.14 20.63
C ASP A 208 -1.78 -2.62 20.48
N LEU A 209 -0.78 -3.49 20.45
CA LEU A 209 -0.97 -4.93 20.33
C LEU A 209 -1.57 -5.57 21.58
N GLY A 210 -1.39 -4.95 22.75
CA GLY A 210 -1.93 -5.44 24.02
C GLY A 210 -3.44 -5.19 24.14
N LEU A 211 -3.88 -4.02 23.68
CA LEU A 211 -5.28 -3.60 23.74
C LEU A 211 -6.04 -3.84 22.43
N ASN A 212 -5.37 -4.28 21.37
CA ASN A 212 -5.94 -4.38 20.01
C ASN A 212 -6.64 -3.09 19.59
N HIS A 213 -5.98 -1.97 19.77
CA HIS A 213 -6.51 -0.64 19.49
C HIS A 213 -5.53 0.20 18.69
N VAL A 214 -6.04 1.03 17.77
CA VAL A 214 -5.22 1.97 16.99
C VAL A 214 -5.40 3.37 17.55
N VAL A 215 -4.30 3.99 17.93
CA VAL A 215 -4.27 5.33 18.50
C VAL A 215 -3.59 6.30 17.53
N ARG A 216 -4.18 7.48 17.35
CA ARG A 216 -3.52 8.60 16.69
C ARG A 216 -2.54 9.25 17.66
N LYS A 217 -1.24 9.04 17.47
CA LYS A 217 -0.20 9.45 18.43
C LYS A 217 0.24 10.88 18.23
N ALA A 218 0.52 11.27 17.00
CA ALA A 218 0.97 12.61 16.64
C ALA A 218 0.40 13.04 15.30
N SER A 219 0.18 14.34 15.12
CA SER A 219 -0.23 14.91 13.86
C SER A 219 0.34 16.31 13.75
N GLU A 220 1.07 16.57 12.66
CA GLU A 220 1.76 17.84 12.45
C GLU A 220 1.55 18.33 11.01
N PRO A 221 1.47 19.64 10.79
CA PRO A 221 1.35 20.20 9.45
C PRO A 221 2.65 20.01 8.67
N ILE A 222 2.52 19.69 7.39
CA ILE A 222 3.64 19.54 6.47
C ILE A 222 3.41 20.41 5.23
N ASP A 223 4.45 20.54 4.41
CA ASP A 223 4.36 21.25 3.15
C ASP A 223 3.21 20.76 2.28
N PRO A 224 2.32 21.63 1.79
CA PRO A 224 1.19 21.24 0.93
C PRO A 224 1.59 20.48 -0.35
N ALA A 225 2.81 20.68 -0.86
CA ALA A 225 3.34 19.96 -2.00
C ALA A 225 3.82 18.54 -1.66
N SER A 226 3.80 18.13 -0.39
CA SER A 226 4.18 16.78 0.03
C SER A 226 3.21 15.73 -0.51
N SER A 227 3.72 14.66 -1.11
CA SER A 227 2.90 13.65 -1.76
C SER A 227 3.31 12.20 -1.47
N MET A 228 4.52 11.98 -0.97
CA MET A 228 5.07 10.65 -0.78
C MET A 228 5.83 10.55 0.54
N LEU A 229 5.68 9.40 1.19
CA LEU A 229 6.48 8.98 2.34
C LEU A 229 7.42 7.84 1.94
N ILE A 230 8.63 7.86 2.51
CA ILE A 230 9.58 6.77 2.41
C ILE A 230 9.98 6.39 3.84
N PRO A 231 9.77 5.13 4.26
CA PRO A 231 10.18 4.70 5.59
C PRO A 231 11.72 4.62 5.66
N VAL A 232 12.26 5.05 6.79
CA VAL A 232 13.68 4.95 7.10
C VAL A 232 13.91 3.69 7.94
N PRO A 233 14.90 2.85 7.61
CA PRO A 233 15.24 1.70 8.44
C PRO A 233 15.44 2.09 9.90
N GLY A 234 15.02 1.23 10.80
CA GLY A 234 15.12 1.43 12.25
C GLY A 234 15.87 0.31 12.94
N ASP A 235 15.73 0.23 14.26
CA ASP A 235 16.38 -0.74 15.13
C ASP A 235 17.92 -0.69 14.98
N THR A 236 18.58 -1.77 14.61
CA THR A 236 20.04 -1.83 14.38
C THR A 236 20.47 -1.21 13.06
N ASP A 237 19.57 -1.05 12.10
CA ASP A 237 19.87 -0.68 10.72
C ASP A 237 19.77 0.83 10.45
N GLY A 238 19.20 1.60 11.38
CA GLY A 238 19.09 3.04 11.20
C GLY A 238 18.28 3.77 12.26
N PRO A 239 18.05 5.08 12.03
CA PRO A 239 17.41 5.95 13.02
C PRO A 239 15.89 5.79 13.12
N SER A 240 15.25 4.99 12.24
CA SER A 240 13.79 4.95 12.11
C SER A 240 13.20 6.26 11.57
N GLY A 241 11.88 6.41 11.57
CA GLY A 241 11.20 7.60 11.07
C GLY A 241 10.84 7.52 9.60
N VAL A 242 10.50 8.67 9.02
CA VAL A 242 10.06 8.76 7.61
C VAL A 242 10.69 9.96 6.90
N LEU A 243 10.91 9.81 5.60
CA LEU A 243 11.21 10.93 4.71
C LEU A 243 9.90 11.41 4.09
N VAL A 244 9.59 12.67 4.28
CA VAL A 244 8.47 13.36 3.65
C VAL A 244 8.99 14.03 2.38
N CYS A 245 8.54 13.57 1.23
CA CYS A 245 8.97 14.08 -0.07
C CYS A 245 7.98 15.12 -0.59
N ALA A 246 8.47 16.34 -0.79
CA ALA A 246 7.76 17.43 -1.43
C ALA A 246 8.42 17.76 -2.78
N GLU A 247 7.86 18.71 -3.53
CA GLU A 247 8.32 19.06 -4.87
C GLU A 247 9.80 19.48 -4.93
N ASN A 248 10.26 20.24 -3.93
CA ASN A 248 11.60 20.85 -3.95
C ASN A 248 12.44 20.48 -2.72
N LYS A 249 11.92 19.71 -1.78
CA LYS A 249 12.61 19.37 -0.53
C LYS A 249 12.23 17.99 -0.03
N ILE A 250 13.12 17.43 0.76
CA ILE A 250 12.89 16.21 1.54
C ILE A 250 13.07 16.58 3.00
N ALA A 251 12.10 16.24 3.82
CA ALA A 251 12.15 16.40 5.27
C ALA A 251 12.20 15.04 5.95
N TYR A 252 13.18 14.81 6.79
CA TYR A 252 13.19 13.67 7.70
C TYR A 252 12.36 14.04 8.94
N LYS A 253 11.42 13.15 9.27
CA LYS A 253 10.48 13.31 10.36
C LYS A 253 10.45 12.06 11.22
N LYS A 254 10.53 12.26 12.53
CA LYS A 254 10.37 11.22 13.53
C LYS A 254 9.75 11.84 14.78
N PRO A 255 8.76 11.21 15.43
CA PRO A 255 8.22 11.70 16.71
C PRO A 255 9.35 11.96 17.71
N ASP A 256 9.26 13.07 18.45
CA ASP A 256 10.21 13.49 19.48
C ASP A 256 11.65 13.79 19.00
N HIS A 257 11.82 14.06 17.70
CA HIS A 257 13.09 14.46 17.09
C HIS A 257 12.95 15.77 16.31
N GLU A 258 14.05 16.53 16.24
CA GLU A 258 14.11 17.71 15.38
C GLU A 258 14.06 17.33 13.90
N ASP A 259 13.37 18.14 13.13
CA ASP A 259 13.24 17.96 11.69
C ASP A 259 14.56 18.24 10.98
N VAL A 260 14.93 17.37 10.05
CA VAL A 260 16.06 17.61 9.15
C VAL A 260 15.53 17.82 7.74
N VAL A 261 15.72 19.02 7.20
CA VAL A 261 15.21 19.41 5.88
C VAL A 261 16.35 19.63 4.90
N THR A 262 16.26 19.03 3.74
CA THR A 262 17.22 19.18 2.63
C THR A 262 16.50 19.59 1.35
N LEU A 263 17.05 20.60 0.66
CA LEU A 263 16.54 21.03 -0.63
C LEU A 263 17.06 20.13 -1.75
N ILE A 264 16.18 19.80 -2.69
CA ILE A 264 16.53 19.02 -3.89
C ILE A 264 17.13 20.00 -4.92
N PRO A 265 18.42 19.84 -5.32
CA PRO A 265 19.01 20.71 -6.32
C PRO A 265 18.34 20.49 -7.68
N ARG A 266 17.87 21.58 -8.30
CA ARG A 266 17.35 21.50 -9.67
C ARG A 266 18.50 21.31 -10.65
N ARG A 267 18.34 20.39 -11.61
CA ARG A 267 19.24 20.33 -12.77
C ARG A 267 19.11 21.64 -13.56
N ARG A 268 20.25 22.27 -13.81
CA ARG A 268 20.36 23.40 -14.74
C ARG A 268 20.33 22.90 -16.18
#